data_0c8fea8e7836dfe5d721a65f967e0d1d
#
_entry.id   0c8fea8e7836dfe5d721a65f967e0d1d
#
_cell.length_a   1.000
_cell.length_b   1.000
_cell.length_c   1.000
_cell.angle_alpha   90.00
_cell.angle_beta   90.00
_cell.angle_gamma   90.00
#
_symmetry.space_group_name_H-M   'P 1'
#
loop_
_entity.id
_entity.type
_entity.pdbx_description
1 polymer ?
#
loop_
_entity_poly.entity_id
_entity_poly.type
_entity_poly.pdbx_seq_one_letter_code
_entity_poly.pdbx_strand_id
1 'polypeptide(L)'
;MEKLHEAVLYSKDNCQWCDRVKQLMNACNFPFVEYKYGQDFTRKVFYAEFGEGATFPQVQIDNKHVGGCKDTLHYLQSQGII
;
A
#
# COMPACT_ATOMS: atom_id res chain seq x y z
N MET A 1 7.37 -12.03 22.08
CA MET A 1 7.86 -11.94 20.69
C MET A 1 7.01 -10.93 19.94
N GLU A 2 7.65 -9.95 19.33
CA GLU A 2 6.93 -8.94 18.58
C GLU A 2 6.37 -9.52 17.30
N LYS A 3 5.15 -9.13 17.00
CA LYS A 3 4.52 -9.49 15.74
C LYS A 3 4.98 -8.52 14.67
N LEU A 4 5.53 -9.06 13.59
CA LEU A 4 5.91 -8.25 12.45
C LEU A 4 4.69 -7.94 11.60
N HIS A 5 4.56 -6.69 11.19
CA HIS A 5 3.51 -6.30 10.28
C HIS A 5 3.89 -6.69 8.85
N GLU A 6 2.89 -7.10 8.08
CA GLU A 6 3.07 -7.41 6.67
C GLU A 6 2.30 -6.38 5.86
N ALA A 7 3.03 -5.58 5.09
CA ALA A 7 2.43 -4.59 4.22
C ALA A 7 2.67 -4.93 2.77
N VAL A 8 1.67 -4.71 1.94
CA VAL A 8 1.74 -4.88 0.50
C VAL A 8 1.28 -3.59 -0.15
N LEU A 9 2.07 -3.10 -1.09
CA LEU A 9 1.76 -1.91 -1.86
C LEU A 9 1.51 -2.30 -3.30
N TYR A 10 0.34 -1.95 -3.81
CA TYR A 10 0.02 -2.10 -5.23
C TYR A 10 0.24 -0.75 -5.89
N SER A 11 1.22 -0.68 -6.78
CA SER A 11 1.66 0.57 -7.41
C SER A 11 1.68 0.48 -8.92
N LYS A 12 1.97 1.60 -9.56
CA LYS A 12 2.19 1.68 -11.01
C LYS A 12 3.28 2.69 -11.29
N ASP A 13 3.79 2.68 -12.52
CA ASP A 13 4.78 3.66 -12.95
C ASP A 13 4.13 5.05 -13.04
N ASN A 14 4.96 6.07 -12.89
CA ASN A 14 4.54 7.47 -12.99
C ASN A 14 3.41 7.81 -12.03
N CYS A 15 3.51 7.30 -10.81
CA CYS A 15 2.50 7.51 -9.77
C CYS A 15 3.13 8.24 -8.60
N GLN A 16 2.84 9.55 -8.50
CA GLN A 16 3.38 10.39 -7.45
C GLN A 16 2.96 9.91 -6.05
N TRP A 17 1.70 9.53 -5.90
CA TRP A 17 1.19 9.08 -4.61
C TRP A 17 1.74 7.72 -4.21
N CYS A 18 2.05 6.87 -5.18
CA CYS A 18 2.73 5.61 -4.91
C CYS A 18 4.12 5.86 -4.34
N ASP A 19 4.84 6.83 -4.91
CA ASP A 19 6.16 7.20 -4.42
C ASP A 19 6.08 7.77 -3.00
N ARG A 20 5.04 8.54 -2.71
CA ARG A 20 4.85 9.11 -1.38
C ARG A 20 4.60 8.03 -0.33
N VAL A 21 3.83 7.00 -0.68
CA VAL A 21 3.61 5.88 0.23
C VAL A 21 4.91 5.16 0.53
N LYS A 22 5.73 4.93 -0.50
CA LYS A 22 7.02 4.29 -0.30
C LYS A 22 7.92 5.10 0.63
N GLN A 23 7.96 6.41 0.42
CA GLN A 23 8.74 7.30 1.28
C GLN A 23 8.24 7.26 2.72
N LEU A 24 6.93 7.29 2.90
CA LEU A 24 6.32 7.24 4.23
C LEU A 24 6.70 5.95 4.95
N MET A 25 6.54 4.82 4.30
CA MET A 25 6.85 3.53 4.92
C MET A 25 8.33 3.39 5.23
N ASN A 26 9.18 3.86 4.32
CA ASN A 26 10.63 3.82 4.55
C ASN A 26 11.05 4.72 5.71
N ALA A 27 10.43 5.90 5.83
CA ALA A 27 10.72 6.82 6.92
C ALA A 27 10.34 6.25 8.27
N CYS A 28 9.32 5.39 8.31
CA CYS A 28 8.88 4.73 9.53
C CYS A 28 9.57 3.39 9.77
N ASN A 29 10.47 2.99 8.90
CA ASN A 29 11.08 1.66 8.91
C ASN A 29 10.02 0.55 8.89
N PHE A 30 8.93 0.78 8.16
CA PHE A 30 7.82 -0.16 8.05
C PHE A 30 8.05 -1.01 6.81
N PRO A 31 8.34 -2.31 6.97
CA PRO A 31 8.65 -3.15 5.81
C PRO A 31 7.41 -3.39 4.95
N PHE A 32 7.61 -3.40 3.64
CA PHE A 32 6.52 -3.67 2.69
C PHE A 32 7.06 -4.35 1.45
N VAL A 33 6.14 -5.03 0.75
CA VAL A 33 6.40 -5.63 -0.55
C VAL A 33 5.64 -4.79 -1.58
N GLU A 34 6.30 -4.45 -2.67
CA GLU A 34 5.69 -3.70 -3.75
C GLU A 34 5.37 -4.60 -4.92
N TYR A 35 4.10 -4.58 -5.36
CA TYR A 35 3.68 -5.21 -6.61
C TYR A 35 3.37 -4.10 -7.60
N LYS A 36 3.90 -4.23 -8.81
CA LYS A 36 3.75 -3.21 -9.86
C LYS A 36 2.78 -3.67 -10.93
N TYR A 37 1.87 -2.77 -11.28
CA TYR A 37 0.95 -2.98 -12.38
C TYR A 37 1.72 -3.25 -13.68
N GLY A 38 1.30 -4.28 -14.38
CA GLY A 38 1.94 -4.67 -15.64
C GLY A 38 3.09 -5.64 -15.48
N GLN A 39 3.73 -5.69 -14.30
CA GLN A 39 4.78 -6.65 -13.99
C GLN A 39 4.29 -7.76 -13.11
N ASP A 40 3.61 -7.40 -12.02
CA ASP A 40 3.24 -8.35 -10.98
C ASP A 40 1.76 -8.65 -10.95
N PHE A 41 0.93 -7.79 -11.53
CA PHE A 41 -0.51 -8.02 -11.59
C PHE A 41 -1.09 -7.30 -12.79
N THR A 42 -2.30 -7.74 -13.20
CA THR A 42 -3.02 -7.16 -14.32
C THR A 42 -4.11 -6.22 -13.82
N ARG A 43 -4.64 -5.41 -14.74
CA ARG A 43 -5.77 -4.54 -14.46
C ARG A 43 -6.97 -5.34 -13.94
N LYS A 44 -7.24 -6.49 -14.57
CA LYS A 44 -8.37 -7.34 -14.20
C LYS A 44 -8.23 -7.83 -12.76
N VAL A 45 -7.04 -8.30 -12.39
CA VAL A 45 -6.78 -8.78 -11.04
C VAL A 45 -6.93 -7.64 -10.04
N PHE A 46 -6.41 -6.46 -10.38
CA PHE A 46 -6.48 -5.32 -9.49
C PHE A 46 -7.92 -4.92 -9.20
N TYR A 47 -8.75 -4.80 -10.23
CA TYR A 47 -10.13 -4.41 -10.03
C TYR A 47 -10.98 -5.51 -9.41
N ALA A 48 -10.60 -6.77 -9.59
CA ALA A 48 -11.27 -7.87 -8.89
C ALA A 48 -11.01 -7.80 -7.39
N GLU A 49 -9.80 -7.38 -6.99
CA GLU A 49 -9.42 -7.29 -5.58
C GLU A 49 -9.95 -6.02 -4.92
N PHE A 50 -9.82 -4.89 -5.58
CA PHE A 50 -10.09 -3.59 -4.97
C PHE A 50 -11.37 -2.92 -5.46
N GLY A 51 -12.02 -3.47 -6.49
CA GLY A 51 -13.24 -2.89 -7.04
C GLY A 51 -13.00 -1.99 -8.24
N GLU A 52 -14.01 -1.90 -9.12
CA GLU A 52 -13.94 -1.01 -10.26
C GLU A 52 -13.84 0.44 -9.79
N GLY A 53 -12.99 1.20 -10.47
CA GLY A 53 -12.77 2.59 -10.10
C GLY A 53 -11.74 2.78 -9.02
N ALA A 54 -11.17 1.70 -8.48
CA ALA A 54 -10.11 1.82 -7.50
C ALA A 54 -8.90 2.53 -8.10
N THR A 55 -8.25 3.35 -7.28
CA THR A 55 -7.10 4.15 -7.71
C THR A 55 -5.81 3.59 -7.12
N PHE A 56 -4.68 4.05 -7.65
CA PHE A 56 -3.37 3.75 -7.11
C PHE A 56 -2.91 4.92 -6.24
N PRO A 57 -2.14 4.64 -5.19
CA PRO A 57 -1.73 3.33 -4.69
C PRO A 57 -2.82 2.65 -3.89
N GLN A 58 -2.68 1.33 -3.68
CA GLN A 58 -3.50 0.59 -2.75
C GLN A 58 -2.59 -0.17 -1.79
N VAL A 59 -2.89 -0.08 -0.52
CA VAL A 59 -2.07 -0.67 0.54
C VAL A 59 -2.90 -1.67 1.33
N GLN A 60 -2.31 -2.83 1.58
CA GLN A 60 -2.84 -3.81 2.53
C GLN A 60 -1.85 -3.94 3.68
N ILE A 61 -2.35 -3.97 4.89
CA ILE A 61 -1.52 -4.21 6.07
C ILE A 61 -2.17 -5.32 6.87
N ASP A 62 -1.42 -6.38 7.10
CA ASP A 62 -1.89 -7.58 7.82
C ASP A 62 -3.17 -8.13 7.20
N ASN A 63 -3.20 -8.20 5.86
CA ASN A 63 -4.30 -8.71 5.06
C ASN A 63 -5.56 -7.87 5.10
N LYS A 64 -5.46 -6.62 5.55
CA LYS A 64 -6.58 -5.68 5.55
C LYS A 64 -6.33 -4.58 4.53
N HIS A 65 -7.34 -4.27 3.74
CA HIS A 65 -7.27 -3.16 2.81
C HIS A 65 -7.26 -1.85 3.60
N VAL A 66 -6.18 -1.10 3.48
CA VAL A 66 -6.06 0.18 4.18
C VAL A 66 -6.50 1.33 3.27
N GLY A 67 -6.12 1.28 2.00
CA GLY A 67 -6.46 2.30 1.03
C GLY A 67 -5.24 2.96 0.41
N GLY A 68 -5.35 4.23 0.08
CA GLY A 68 -4.28 4.97 -0.57
C GLY A 68 -3.30 5.61 0.40
N CYS A 69 -2.59 6.62 -0.08
CA CYS A 69 -1.54 7.28 0.70
C CYS A 69 -2.09 7.92 1.97
N LYS A 70 -3.16 8.68 1.85
CA LYS A 70 -3.75 9.38 2.98
C LYS A 70 -4.28 8.40 4.03
N ASP A 71 -4.93 7.35 3.56
CA ASP A 71 -5.47 6.32 4.45
C ASP A 71 -4.34 5.59 5.17
N THR A 72 -3.23 5.34 4.48
CA THR A 72 -2.08 4.68 5.07
C THR A 72 -1.46 5.55 6.17
N LEU A 73 -1.35 6.85 5.90
CA LEU A 73 -0.85 7.80 6.91
C LEU A 73 -1.72 7.76 8.17
N HIS A 74 -3.04 7.84 8.00
CA HIS A 74 -3.96 7.79 9.13
C HIS A 74 -3.87 6.47 9.88
N TYR A 75 -3.72 5.37 9.16
CA TYR A 75 -3.57 4.07 9.80
C TYR A 75 -2.32 4.03 10.67
N LEU A 76 -1.18 4.48 10.15
CA LEU A 76 0.07 4.46 10.88
C LEU A 76 -0.01 5.37 12.12
N GLN A 77 -0.69 6.50 11.99
CA GLN A 77 -0.90 7.40 13.13
C GLN A 77 -1.78 6.75 14.20
N SER A 78 -2.86 6.08 13.78
CA SER A 78 -3.78 5.45 14.73
C SER A 78 -3.14 4.28 15.47
N GLN A 79 -2.13 3.65 14.87
CA GLN A 79 -1.41 2.55 15.49
C GLN A 79 -0.21 3.03 16.32
N GLY A 80 0.01 4.33 16.38
CA GLY A 80 1.12 4.88 17.13
C GLY A 80 2.48 4.65 16.49
N ILE A 81 2.52 4.35 15.19
CA ILE A 81 3.77 4.10 14.47
C ILE A 81 4.45 5.42 14.12
N ILE A 82 3.66 6.45 13.87
CA ILE A 82 4.19 7.80 13.63
C ILE A 82 3.40 8.84 14.41
#